data_a8340264ff1109f879d85e5226b2a3d8
#
_entry.id   a8340264ff1109f879d85e5226b2a3d8
#
_cell.length_a   1.000
_cell.length_b   1.000
_cell.length_c   1.000
_cell.angle_alpha   90.00
_cell.angle_beta   90.00
_cell.angle_gamma   90.00
#
_symmetry.space_group_name_H-M   'P 1'
#
loop_
_entity.id
_entity.type
_entity.pdbx_description
1 polymer ?
#
loop_
_entity_poly.entity_id
_entity_poly.type
_entity_poly.pdbx_seq_one_letter_code
_entity_poly.pdbx_strand_id
1 'polypeptide(L)'
;MVVSNLGHILVSNNKTVLICDDSRLVHRAMQKFFGEYEGITLFFAENGQQALDHLVQNNIDLMFLDLTMPVLDGFGVLQKLPVNSYPTETIVLSADVQQQAIERCVDAGAKYFLAKPFTRPQIEATLKKLGVTLIPKCDFQAGRNRRERNSVARDNDYLYQFKEVANIALGRGAAIISDHCGEFITMPLPNVAMLDCGELEMMISNQIQRADSTAVAQRYVGGGIHGEALVCLYGEDISMFGKRLGFSTLDAKQGEVIIDIANLMVSSFLVSLTEQMNIPFSIRQPICLEEYMVRGITEIPNDQLFTIEYSYQSEKMDMACDVLLMMDHNSTQVIRRFMETLQ
;
A
#
# COMPACT_ATOMS: atom_id res chain seq x y z
N MET A 1 -32.02 -58.17 -13.68
CA MET A 1 -31.54 -56.94 -14.34
C MET A 1 -31.80 -55.80 -13.39
N VAL A 2 -30.83 -55.43 -12.63
CA VAL A 2 -30.89 -54.30 -11.70
C VAL A 2 -29.99 -53.24 -12.29
N VAL A 3 -30.62 -52.17 -12.77
CA VAL A 3 -29.90 -50.96 -13.23
C VAL A 3 -29.66 -50.10 -12.02
N SER A 4 -28.43 -50.05 -11.56
CA SER A 4 -27.97 -49.17 -10.50
C SER A 4 -27.87 -47.73 -11.03
N ASN A 5 -28.81 -46.89 -10.62
CA ASN A 5 -28.72 -45.43 -10.73
C ASN A 5 -27.65 -44.94 -9.75
N LEU A 6 -26.45 -44.71 -10.22
CA LEU A 6 -25.46 -43.88 -9.52
C LEU A 6 -25.88 -42.41 -9.71
N GLY A 7 -26.66 -41.92 -8.78
CA GLY A 7 -26.92 -40.51 -8.66
C GLY A 7 -25.60 -39.78 -8.37
N HIS A 8 -25.05 -39.06 -9.34
CA HIS A 8 -24.06 -38.03 -9.10
C HIS A 8 -24.73 -37.00 -8.18
N ILE A 9 -24.42 -37.06 -6.90
CA ILE A 9 -24.62 -35.93 -6.00
C ILE A 9 -23.61 -34.86 -6.48
N LEU A 10 -24.09 -33.96 -7.34
CA LEU A 10 -23.42 -32.70 -7.62
C LEU A 10 -23.48 -31.90 -6.31
N VAL A 11 -22.46 -32.06 -5.47
CA VAL A 11 -22.20 -31.10 -4.40
C VAL A 11 -21.81 -29.82 -5.10
N SER A 12 -22.79 -28.97 -5.32
CA SER A 12 -22.60 -27.60 -5.79
C SER A 12 -21.79 -26.87 -4.73
N ASN A 13 -20.49 -26.82 -4.93
CA ASN A 13 -19.56 -26.16 -4.01
C ASN A 13 -19.53 -24.65 -4.32
N ASN A 14 -20.71 -24.03 -4.31
CA ASN A 14 -20.80 -22.57 -4.49
C ASN A 14 -20.17 -21.89 -3.28
N LYS A 15 -19.09 -21.14 -3.53
CA LYS A 15 -18.39 -20.35 -2.53
C LYS A 15 -18.66 -18.88 -2.77
N THR A 16 -18.98 -18.20 -1.69
CA THR A 16 -19.19 -16.74 -1.68
C THR A 16 -17.95 -16.07 -1.13
N VAL A 17 -17.32 -15.25 -1.96
CA VAL A 17 -16.05 -14.59 -1.65
C VAL A 17 -16.25 -13.09 -1.63
N LEU A 18 -15.83 -12.43 -0.56
CA LEU A 18 -15.81 -10.99 -0.41
C LEU A 18 -14.37 -10.49 -0.55
N ILE A 19 -14.16 -9.53 -1.44
CA ILE A 19 -12.89 -8.81 -1.62
C ILE A 19 -13.07 -7.42 -1.04
N CYS A 20 -12.43 -7.15 0.09
CA CYS A 20 -12.45 -5.88 0.77
C CYS A 20 -11.10 -5.20 0.62
N ASP A 21 -11.02 -4.21 -0.26
CA ASP A 21 -9.80 -3.50 -0.66
C ASP A 21 -10.20 -2.20 -1.34
N ASP A 22 -9.53 -1.08 -1.08
CA ASP A 22 -9.86 0.20 -1.74
C ASP A 22 -9.24 0.30 -3.15
N SER A 23 -8.35 -0.62 -3.51
CA SER A 23 -7.67 -0.65 -4.80
C SER A 23 -8.50 -1.34 -5.88
N ARG A 24 -8.91 -0.56 -6.89
CA ARG A 24 -9.57 -1.11 -8.08
C ARG A 24 -8.68 -2.08 -8.87
N LEU A 25 -7.35 -1.96 -8.73
CA LEU A 25 -6.40 -2.88 -9.35
C LEU A 25 -6.53 -4.26 -8.71
N VAL A 26 -6.58 -4.33 -7.38
CA VAL A 26 -6.79 -5.58 -6.64
C VAL A 26 -8.14 -6.19 -6.99
N HIS A 27 -9.22 -5.38 -7.02
CA HIS A 27 -10.55 -5.87 -7.44
C HIS A 27 -10.53 -6.51 -8.83
N ARG A 28 -9.91 -5.86 -9.83
CA ARG A 28 -9.77 -6.41 -11.19
C ARG A 28 -8.95 -7.70 -11.22
N ALA A 29 -7.83 -7.73 -10.49
CA ALA A 29 -6.97 -8.91 -10.41
C ALA A 29 -7.71 -10.11 -9.80
N MET A 30 -8.43 -9.89 -8.70
CA MET A 30 -9.22 -10.91 -8.03
C MET A 30 -10.43 -11.35 -8.86
N GLN A 31 -11.10 -10.41 -9.53
CA GLN A 31 -12.19 -10.73 -10.46
C GLN A 31 -11.70 -11.59 -11.63
N LYS A 32 -10.53 -11.25 -12.20
CA LYS A 32 -9.90 -12.04 -13.26
C LYS A 32 -9.52 -13.44 -12.77
N PHE A 33 -8.89 -13.51 -11.59
CA PHE A 33 -8.47 -14.77 -10.98
C PHE A 33 -9.67 -15.70 -10.73
N PHE A 34 -10.66 -15.26 -9.96
CA PHE A 34 -11.82 -16.09 -9.62
C PHE A 34 -12.77 -16.32 -10.80
N GLY A 35 -12.74 -15.42 -11.79
CA GLY A 35 -13.55 -15.55 -13.01
C GLY A 35 -13.25 -16.79 -13.84
N GLU A 36 -12.08 -17.42 -13.65
CA GLU A 36 -11.65 -18.67 -14.32
C GLU A 36 -12.21 -19.94 -13.66
N TYR A 37 -12.87 -19.82 -12.50
CA TYR A 37 -13.36 -20.95 -11.73
C TYR A 37 -14.89 -20.98 -11.66
N GLU A 38 -15.45 -22.20 -11.57
CA GLU A 38 -16.89 -22.42 -11.42
C GLU A 38 -17.33 -22.33 -9.96
N GLY A 39 -18.58 -21.99 -9.74
CA GLY A 39 -19.19 -21.98 -8.40
C GLY A 39 -18.70 -20.88 -7.47
N ILE A 40 -18.11 -19.79 -7.98
CA ILE A 40 -17.66 -18.65 -7.18
C ILE A 40 -18.59 -17.45 -7.40
N THR A 41 -19.11 -16.91 -6.31
CA THR A 41 -19.84 -15.64 -6.26
C THR A 41 -18.96 -14.60 -5.59
N LEU A 42 -18.71 -13.46 -6.28
CA LEU A 42 -17.85 -12.40 -5.77
C LEU A 42 -18.67 -11.19 -5.30
N PHE A 43 -18.30 -10.68 -4.14
CA PHE A 43 -18.68 -9.37 -3.63
C PHE A 43 -17.44 -8.50 -3.48
N PHE A 44 -17.62 -7.18 -3.58
CA PHE A 44 -16.55 -6.20 -3.45
C PHE A 44 -16.93 -5.12 -2.46
N ALA A 45 -15.97 -4.69 -1.65
CA ALA A 45 -16.09 -3.59 -0.71
C ALA A 45 -14.84 -2.71 -0.83
N GLU A 46 -15.02 -1.39 -0.84
CA GLU A 46 -13.92 -0.42 -0.94
C GLU A 46 -13.45 0.09 0.43
N ASN A 47 -14.06 -0.38 1.52
CA ASN A 47 -13.68 -0.07 2.90
C ASN A 47 -14.31 -1.09 3.88
N GLY A 48 -13.82 -1.06 5.10
CA GLY A 48 -14.26 -2.01 6.13
C GLY A 48 -15.73 -1.87 6.53
N GLN A 49 -16.34 -0.68 6.42
CA GLN A 49 -17.77 -0.54 6.73
C GLN A 49 -18.63 -1.27 5.70
N GLN A 50 -18.33 -1.12 4.41
CA GLN A 50 -19.02 -1.89 3.36
C GLN A 50 -18.82 -3.40 3.53
N ALA A 51 -17.62 -3.82 3.97
CA ALA A 51 -17.38 -5.24 4.24
C ALA A 51 -18.27 -5.77 5.35
N LEU A 52 -18.41 -5.05 6.45
CA LEU A 52 -19.32 -5.41 7.54
C LEU A 52 -20.79 -5.47 7.09
N ASP A 53 -21.21 -4.53 6.23
CA ASP A 53 -22.57 -4.52 5.69
C ASP A 53 -22.83 -5.75 4.80
N HIS A 54 -21.84 -6.17 3.99
CA HIS A 54 -21.93 -7.41 3.22
C HIS A 54 -22.00 -8.66 4.09
N LEU A 55 -21.22 -8.72 5.17
CA LEU A 55 -21.23 -9.84 6.11
C LEU A 55 -22.55 -10.00 6.85
N VAL A 56 -23.25 -8.90 7.11
CA VAL A 56 -24.59 -8.92 7.71
C VAL A 56 -25.66 -9.39 6.72
N GLN A 57 -25.54 -9.01 5.46
CA GLN A 57 -26.57 -9.24 4.44
C GLN A 57 -26.40 -10.58 3.69
N ASN A 58 -25.19 -11.14 3.68
CA ASN A 58 -24.83 -12.29 2.87
C ASN A 58 -24.08 -13.34 3.69
N ASN A 59 -24.27 -14.61 3.34
CA ASN A 59 -23.41 -15.67 3.87
C ASN A 59 -22.09 -15.68 3.08
N ILE A 60 -21.04 -15.10 3.65
CA ILE A 60 -19.71 -15.04 3.06
C ILE A 60 -18.88 -16.21 3.59
N ASP A 61 -18.38 -17.08 2.70
CA ASP A 61 -17.52 -18.19 3.07
C ASP A 61 -16.08 -17.72 3.30
N LEU A 62 -15.61 -16.80 2.47
CA LEU A 62 -14.21 -16.35 2.44
C LEU A 62 -14.15 -14.84 2.25
N MET A 63 -13.32 -14.18 3.04
CA MET A 63 -13.06 -12.76 2.91
C MET A 63 -11.56 -12.53 2.69
N PHE A 64 -11.22 -11.80 1.64
CA PHE A 64 -9.92 -11.17 1.47
C PHE A 64 -10.02 -9.74 1.99
N LEU A 65 -9.18 -9.37 2.94
CA LEU A 65 -9.28 -8.13 3.70
C LEU A 65 -7.97 -7.35 3.65
N ASP A 66 -7.98 -6.19 3.05
CA ASP A 66 -6.86 -5.25 3.18
C ASP A 66 -6.86 -4.60 4.57
N LEU A 67 -5.66 -4.31 5.08
CA LEU A 67 -5.49 -3.63 6.37
C LEU A 67 -5.60 -2.11 6.23
N THR A 68 -5.15 -1.55 5.11
CA THR A 68 -5.03 -0.10 4.96
C THR A 68 -6.10 0.43 4.01
N MET A 69 -7.23 0.85 4.57
CA MET A 69 -8.38 1.34 3.81
C MET A 69 -8.98 2.60 4.46
N PRO A 70 -9.66 3.47 3.69
CA PRO A 70 -10.37 4.62 4.24
C PRO A 70 -11.62 4.20 5.04
N VAL A 71 -12.17 5.11 5.83
CA VAL A 71 -13.41 5.00 6.62
C VAL A 71 -13.28 4.03 7.80
N LEU A 72 -13.07 2.75 7.53
CA LEU A 72 -12.79 1.70 8.51
C LEU A 72 -11.72 0.79 7.92
N ASP A 73 -10.60 0.72 8.59
CA ASP A 73 -9.46 -0.12 8.21
C ASP A 73 -9.69 -1.62 8.52
N GLY A 74 -8.78 -2.47 8.05
CA GLY A 74 -8.93 -3.91 8.22
C GLY A 74 -8.79 -4.36 9.68
N PHE A 75 -8.00 -3.68 10.49
CA PHE A 75 -7.92 -3.98 11.93
C PHE A 75 -9.25 -3.69 12.62
N GLY A 76 -9.90 -2.58 12.29
CA GLY A 76 -11.23 -2.24 12.79
C GLY A 76 -12.30 -3.24 12.34
N VAL A 77 -12.19 -3.82 11.16
CA VAL A 77 -13.06 -4.92 10.71
C VAL A 77 -12.83 -6.16 11.58
N LEU A 78 -11.58 -6.61 11.74
CA LEU A 78 -11.22 -7.78 12.52
C LEU A 78 -11.68 -7.65 13.99
N GLN A 79 -11.55 -6.47 14.60
CA GLN A 79 -12.01 -6.22 15.97
C GLN A 79 -13.53 -6.31 16.11
N LYS A 80 -14.30 -5.94 15.08
CA LYS A 80 -15.76 -5.99 15.08
C LYS A 80 -16.33 -7.36 14.73
N LEU A 81 -15.49 -8.24 14.12
CA LEU A 81 -15.86 -9.62 13.86
C LEU A 81 -15.62 -10.45 15.13
N PRO A 82 -16.64 -11.04 15.74
CA PRO A 82 -16.42 -11.95 16.86
C PRO A 82 -15.72 -13.21 16.36
N VAL A 83 -14.48 -13.38 16.79
CA VAL A 83 -13.48 -14.38 16.36
C VAL A 83 -14.01 -15.83 16.30
N ASN A 84 -15.07 -16.15 17.08
CA ASN A 84 -15.64 -17.49 17.18
C ASN A 84 -17.08 -17.62 16.66
N SER A 85 -17.66 -16.58 16.09
CA SER A 85 -19.10 -16.56 15.76
C SER A 85 -19.40 -16.38 14.28
N TYR A 86 -18.42 -16.00 13.47
CA TYR A 86 -18.58 -15.85 12.03
C TYR A 86 -17.96 -17.05 11.30
N PRO A 87 -18.71 -17.73 10.44
CA PRO A 87 -18.20 -18.85 9.65
C PRO A 87 -17.26 -18.41 8.50
N THR A 88 -17.03 -17.09 8.35
CA THR A 88 -16.21 -16.53 7.27
C THR A 88 -14.73 -16.72 7.56
N GLU A 89 -14.03 -17.44 6.70
CA GLU A 89 -12.59 -17.54 6.76
C GLU A 89 -11.95 -16.27 6.21
N THR A 90 -11.12 -15.59 7.03
CA THR A 90 -10.49 -14.32 6.64
C THR A 90 -9.04 -14.51 6.26
N ILE A 91 -8.68 -14.08 5.05
CA ILE A 91 -7.32 -13.93 4.54
C ILE A 91 -7.00 -12.45 4.50
N VAL A 92 -6.00 -12.01 5.24
CA VAL A 92 -5.53 -10.64 5.16
C VAL A 92 -4.65 -10.46 3.93
N LEU A 93 -4.94 -9.43 3.12
CA LEU A 93 -4.11 -8.96 2.01
C LEU A 93 -3.50 -7.62 2.44
N SER A 94 -2.19 -7.51 2.62
CA SER A 94 -1.64 -6.24 3.07
C SER A 94 -0.30 -5.88 2.44
N ALA A 95 -0.14 -4.58 2.20
CA ALA A 95 1.15 -3.97 1.92
C ALA A 95 2.02 -3.87 3.18
N ASP A 96 1.39 -3.72 4.36
CA ASP A 96 2.08 -3.72 5.64
C ASP A 96 2.51 -5.15 6.00
N VAL A 97 3.82 -5.40 5.97
CA VAL A 97 4.44 -6.69 6.24
C VAL A 97 5.23 -6.70 7.56
N GLN A 98 4.98 -5.72 8.42
CA GLN A 98 5.58 -5.67 9.75
C GLN A 98 5.18 -6.92 10.56
N GLN A 99 6.13 -7.52 11.27
CA GLN A 99 5.88 -8.71 12.06
C GLN A 99 4.75 -8.50 13.09
N GLN A 100 4.70 -7.33 13.71
CA GLN A 100 3.66 -6.98 14.66
C GLN A 100 2.27 -6.84 14.00
N ALA A 101 2.19 -6.36 12.75
CA ALA A 101 0.93 -6.33 12.00
C ALA A 101 0.40 -7.75 11.76
N ILE A 102 1.29 -8.66 11.34
CA ILE A 102 0.95 -10.06 11.09
C ILE A 102 0.45 -10.72 12.38
N GLU A 103 1.15 -10.55 13.50
CA GLU A 103 0.77 -11.09 14.81
C GLU A 103 -0.60 -10.56 15.26
N ARG A 104 -0.85 -9.25 15.16
CA ARG A 104 -2.16 -8.64 15.47
C ARG A 104 -3.29 -9.22 14.63
N CYS A 105 -3.06 -9.51 13.35
CA CYS A 105 -4.06 -10.12 12.48
C CYS A 105 -4.38 -11.56 12.89
N VAL A 106 -3.35 -12.35 13.22
CA VAL A 106 -3.52 -13.73 13.69
C VAL A 106 -4.27 -13.77 15.03
N ASP A 107 -3.88 -12.90 15.98
CA ASP A 107 -4.54 -12.79 17.29
C ASP A 107 -6.02 -12.35 17.16
N ALA A 108 -6.31 -11.52 16.17
CA ALA A 108 -7.67 -11.11 15.83
C ALA A 108 -8.47 -12.16 15.02
N GLY A 109 -7.88 -13.33 14.74
CA GLY A 109 -8.55 -14.48 14.13
C GLY A 109 -8.42 -14.59 12.61
N ALA A 110 -7.57 -13.81 11.97
CA ALA A 110 -7.24 -14.03 10.57
C ALA A 110 -6.56 -15.40 10.38
N LYS A 111 -7.01 -16.16 9.39
CA LYS A 111 -6.49 -17.52 9.14
C LYS A 111 -5.17 -17.50 8.37
N TYR A 112 -5.04 -16.57 7.44
CA TYR A 112 -3.84 -16.40 6.64
C TYR A 112 -3.55 -14.93 6.40
N PHE A 113 -2.26 -14.66 6.19
CA PHE A 113 -1.74 -13.37 5.78
C PHE A 113 -1.03 -13.53 4.43
N LEU A 114 -1.34 -12.65 3.48
CA LEU A 114 -0.77 -12.63 2.13
C LEU A 114 -0.26 -11.23 1.82
N ALA A 115 1.06 -11.10 1.72
CA ALA A 115 1.70 -9.82 1.44
C ALA A 115 1.44 -9.35 0.00
N LYS A 116 1.14 -8.07 -0.18
CA LYS A 116 1.10 -7.41 -1.50
C LYS A 116 2.52 -7.07 -1.99
N PRO A 117 2.82 -7.17 -3.29
CA PRO A 117 2.00 -7.75 -4.33
C PRO A 117 1.98 -9.29 -4.23
N PHE A 118 0.84 -9.87 -4.45
CA PHE A 118 0.67 -11.33 -4.42
C PHE A 118 0.56 -11.91 -5.83
N THR A 119 0.92 -13.17 -5.96
CA THR A 119 0.90 -13.89 -7.22
C THR A 119 -0.21 -14.94 -7.21
N ARG A 120 -0.65 -15.35 -8.40
CA ARG A 120 -1.63 -16.43 -8.58
C ARG A 120 -1.27 -17.71 -7.80
N PRO A 121 -0.04 -18.26 -7.89
CA PRO A 121 0.33 -19.45 -7.12
C PRO A 121 0.19 -19.27 -5.60
N GLN A 122 0.43 -18.07 -5.08
CA GLN A 122 0.28 -17.78 -3.65
C GLN A 122 -1.19 -17.82 -3.22
N ILE A 123 -2.10 -17.25 -4.03
CA ILE A 123 -3.55 -17.31 -3.76
C ILE A 123 -4.00 -18.79 -3.78
N GLU A 124 -3.64 -19.54 -4.84
CA GLU A 124 -4.01 -20.94 -4.98
C GLU A 124 -3.49 -21.80 -3.80
N ALA A 125 -2.23 -21.59 -3.39
CA ALA A 125 -1.65 -22.29 -2.25
C ALA A 125 -2.37 -21.97 -0.94
N THR A 126 -2.77 -20.70 -0.73
CA THR A 126 -3.51 -20.26 0.46
C THR A 126 -4.90 -20.87 0.49
N LEU A 127 -5.64 -20.85 -0.62
CA LEU A 127 -6.96 -21.46 -0.75
C LEU A 127 -6.91 -22.98 -0.51
N LYS A 128 -5.90 -23.65 -1.06
CA LYS A 128 -5.67 -25.08 -0.82
C LYS A 128 -5.45 -25.40 0.66
N LYS A 129 -4.72 -24.56 1.39
CA LYS A 129 -4.51 -24.72 2.84
C LYS A 129 -5.81 -24.56 3.63
N LEU A 130 -6.75 -23.73 3.16
CA LEU A 130 -8.09 -23.57 3.72
C LEU A 130 -9.06 -24.68 3.29
N GLY A 131 -8.61 -25.67 2.51
CA GLY A 131 -9.49 -26.73 2.00
C GLY A 131 -10.45 -26.28 0.90
N VAL A 132 -10.23 -25.08 0.32
CA VAL A 132 -11.02 -24.56 -0.80
C VAL A 132 -10.49 -25.18 -2.10
N THR A 133 -11.32 -26.01 -2.74
CA THR A 133 -11.00 -26.59 -4.04
C THR A 133 -11.61 -25.73 -5.13
N LEU A 134 -10.76 -25.19 -6.00
CA LEU A 134 -11.17 -24.43 -7.17
C LEU A 134 -11.39 -25.37 -8.35
N ILE A 135 -12.52 -25.27 -9.02
CA ILE A 135 -12.87 -26.04 -10.22
C ILE A 135 -12.70 -25.11 -11.42
N PRO A 136 -11.69 -25.34 -12.29
CA PRO A 136 -11.52 -24.52 -13.48
C PRO A 136 -12.74 -24.62 -14.39
N LYS A 137 -13.18 -23.51 -14.99
CA LYS A 137 -14.19 -23.52 -16.04
C LYS A 137 -13.65 -24.30 -17.23
N CYS A 138 -14.40 -25.30 -17.69
CA CYS A 138 -14.05 -26.02 -18.92
C CYS A 138 -14.15 -25.05 -20.10
N ASP A 139 -13.01 -24.65 -20.66
CA ASP A 139 -12.94 -23.89 -21.90
C ASP A 139 -13.45 -24.74 -23.07
N PHE A 140 -14.75 -24.64 -23.36
CA PHE A 140 -15.25 -24.91 -24.67
C PHE A 140 -15.17 -23.63 -25.49
N GLN A 141 -14.16 -23.53 -26.36
CA GLN A 141 -13.84 -22.42 -27.28
C GLN A 141 -12.81 -21.41 -26.82
N ALA A 142 -11.54 -21.78 -26.97
CA ALA A 142 -10.50 -20.83 -27.35
C ALA A 142 -10.80 -20.31 -28.77
N GLY A 143 -11.58 -19.27 -28.91
CA GLY A 143 -11.94 -18.71 -30.20
C GLY A 143 -12.53 -17.32 -30.09
N ARG A 144 -11.68 -16.29 -30.22
CA ARG A 144 -12.01 -14.94 -30.70
C ARG A 144 -13.15 -14.22 -29.98
N ASN A 145 -12.78 -13.36 -29.04
CA ASN A 145 -13.34 -12.00 -29.01
C ASN A 145 -12.41 -11.10 -28.18
N ARG A 146 -11.27 -10.75 -28.77
CA ARG A 146 -10.53 -9.54 -28.44
C ARG A 146 -11.35 -8.38 -29.00
N ARG A 147 -12.50 -8.11 -28.39
CA ARG A 147 -13.15 -6.82 -28.56
C ARG A 147 -12.34 -5.84 -27.73
N GLU A 148 -11.53 -5.07 -28.43
CA GLU A 148 -11.03 -3.78 -27.96
C GLU A 148 -12.19 -3.03 -27.31
N ARG A 149 -12.29 -3.06 -25.99
CA ARG A 149 -13.01 -2.03 -25.28
C ARG A 149 -12.10 -0.82 -25.31
N ASN A 150 -12.28 0.05 -26.28
CA ASN A 150 -11.90 1.44 -26.20
C ASN A 150 -12.63 2.03 -24.98
N SER A 151 -12.07 1.81 -23.80
CA SER A 151 -12.35 2.67 -22.66
C SER A 151 -11.51 3.92 -22.92
N VAL A 152 -12.17 5.04 -23.11
CA VAL A 152 -11.56 6.36 -22.90
C VAL A 152 -11.04 6.32 -21.47
N ALA A 153 -9.76 5.96 -21.31
CA ALA A 153 -9.07 6.02 -20.03
C ALA A 153 -9.14 7.49 -19.61
N ARG A 154 -9.79 7.74 -18.47
CA ARG A 154 -9.75 9.06 -17.86
C ARG A 154 -8.28 9.37 -17.61
N ASP A 155 -7.83 10.57 -17.94
CA ASP A 155 -6.42 11.00 -17.88
C ASP A 155 -5.74 10.76 -16.51
N ASN A 156 -6.49 10.46 -15.46
CA ASN A 156 -6.02 10.24 -14.09
C ASN A 156 -6.08 8.77 -13.62
N ASP A 157 -6.38 7.80 -14.49
CA ASP A 157 -6.47 6.38 -14.07
C ASP A 157 -5.09 5.83 -13.59
N TYR A 158 -3.98 6.32 -14.17
CA TYR A 158 -2.63 5.94 -13.77
C TYR A 158 -2.24 6.42 -12.36
N LEU A 159 -2.74 7.58 -11.91
CA LEU A 159 -2.51 8.08 -10.54
C LEU A 159 -3.12 7.14 -9.50
N TYR A 160 -4.33 6.69 -9.78
CA TYR A 160 -5.03 5.76 -8.90
C TYR A 160 -4.34 4.41 -8.80
N GLN A 161 -3.82 3.92 -9.94
CA GLN A 161 -3.06 2.67 -9.98
C GLN A 161 -1.69 2.82 -9.31
N PHE A 162 -1.02 3.96 -9.50
CA PHE A 162 0.27 4.22 -8.88
C PHE A 162 0.16 4.36 -7.36
N LYS A 163 -0.99 4.80 -6.84
CA LYS A 163 -1.26 4.83 -5.40
C LYS A 163 -1.07 3.45 -4.75
N GLU A 164 -1.50 2.37 -5.42
CA GLU A 164 -1.29 1.00 -4.93
C GLU A 164 0.20 0.64 -4.90
N VAL A 165 0.95 1.00 -5.94
CA VAL A 165 2.41 0.81 -6.00
C VAL A 165 3.09 1.57 -4.84
N ALA A 166 2.69 2.82 -4.62
CA ALA A 166 3.19 3.64 -3.51
C ALA A 166 2.81 3.06 -2.14
N ASN A 167 1.60 2.54 -1.98
CA ASN A 167 1.14 1.91 -0.74
C ASN A 167 1.96 0.65 -0.40
N ILE A 168 2.23 -0.18 -1.39
CA ILE A 168 3.11 -1.35 -1.22
C ILE A 168 4.54 -0.92 -0.86
N ALA A 169 5.07 0.12 -1.51
CA ALA A 169 6.40 0.65 -1.20
C ALA A 169 6.47 1.19 0.24
N LEU A 170 5.42 1.88 0.67
CA LEU A 170 5.29 2.43 2.02
C LEU A 170 5.27 1.33 3.08
N GLY A 171 4.45 0.28 2.90
CA GLY A 171 4.34 -0.83 3.84
C GLY A 171 5.64 -1.60 4.01
N ARG A 172 6.36 -1.86 2.93
CA ARG A 172 7.67 -2.48 2.98
C ARG A 172 8.73 -1.58 3.60
N GLY A 173 8.67 -0.27 3.32
CA GLY A 173 9.52 0.73 3.96
C GLY A 173 9.30 0.77 5.47
N ALA A 174 8.06 0.76 5.91
CA ALA A 174 7.71 0.70 7.34
C ALA A 174 8.22 -0.58 8.01
N ALA A 175 8.17 -1.73 7.33
CA ALA A 175 8.72 -2.98 7.86
C ALA A 175 10.25 -2.89 8.06
N ILE A 176 10.98 -2.30 7.11
CA ILE A 176 12.43 -2.07 7.26
C ILE A 176 12.72 -1.20 8.49
N ILE A 177 11.97 -0.10 8.68
CA ILE A 177 12.13 0.79 9.82
C ILE A 177 11.78 0.06 11.12
N SER A 178 10.66 -0.65 11.15
CA SER A 178 10.18 -1.44 12.30
C SER A 178 11.20 -2.49 12.76
N ASP A 179 11.79 -3.23 11.82
CA ASP A 179 12.81 -4.24 12.10
C ASP A 179 14.06 -3.62 12.76
N HIS A 180 14.43 -2.39 12.40
CA HIS A 180 15.58 -1.69 12.97
C HIS A 180 15.28 -1.06 14.33
N CYS A 181 14.11 -0.43 14.51
CA CYS A 181 13.78 0.25 15.77
C CYS A 181 13.09 -0.66 16.79
N GLY A 182 12.62 -1.85 16.39
CA GLY A 182 11.90 -2.79 17.26
C GLY A 182 10.51 -2.33 17.66
N GLU A 183 9.91 -1.40 16.90
CA GLU A 183 8.59 -0.83 17.15
C GLU A 183 7.68 -0.87 15.93
N PHE A 184 6.37 -0.88 16.20
CA PHE A 184 5.38 -0.78 15.15
C PHE A 184 5.34 0.66 14.60
N ILE A 185 5.40 0.78 13.28
CA ILE A 185 5.32 2.05 12.55
C ILE A 185 3.95 2.14 11.90
N THR A 186 3.16 3.09 12.37
CA THR A 186 1.87 3.42 11.76
C THR A 186 2.10 4.22 10.49
N MET A 187 1.32 3.91 9.45
CA MET A 187 1.39 4.59 8.16
C MET A 187 -0.02 4.74 7.60
N PRO A 188 -0.50 5.97 7.37
CA PRO A 188 -1.73 6.19 6.63
C PRO A 188 -1.55 5.88 5.15
N LEU A 189 -2.66 5.79 4.42
CA LEU A 189 -2.62 5.66 2.96
C LEU A 189 -1.84 6.82 2.32
N PRO A 190 -0.92 6.54 1.38
CA PRO A 190 -0.21 7.58 0.66
C PRO A 190 -1.17 8.39 -0.21
N ASN A 191 -0.90 9.68 -0.35
CA ASN A 191 -1.58 10.55 -1.30
C ASN A 191 -0.73 10.71 -2.56
N VAL A 192 -1.28 10.40 -3.74
CA VAL A 192 -0.62 10.56 -5.03
C VAL A 192 -1.43 11.53 -5.86
N ALA A 193 -0.81 12.65 -6.24
CA ALA A 193 -1.49 13.73 -6.93
C ALA A 193 -0.59 14.45 -7.96
N MET A 194 -1.23 15.20 -8.85
CA MET A 194 -0.59 16.25 -9.64
C MET A 194 -0.93 17.56 -8.98
N LEU A 195 0.04 18.28 -8.45
CA LEU A 195 -0.16 19.55 -7.77
C LEU A 195 0.36 20.70 -8.62
N ASP A 196 -0.37 21.81 -8.63
CA ASP A 196 0.15 23.07 -9.14
C ASP A 196 1.04 23.78 -8.12
N CYS A 197 1.72 24.87 -8.54
CA CYS A 197 2.65 25.60 -7.69
C CYS A 197 1.96 26.15 -6.42
N GLY A 198 0.74 26.64 -6.53
CA GLY A 198 0.03 27.22 -5.38
C GLY A 198 -0.39 26.19 -4.35
N GLU A 199 -0.86 25.04 -4.81
CA GLU A 199 -1.20 23.90 -3.95
C GLU A 199 0.06 23.35 -3.25
N LEU A 200 1.17 23.26 -3.97
CA LEU A 200 2.43 22.79 -3.43
C LEU A 200 3.01 23.76 -2.39
N GLU A 201 2.98 25.08 -2.65
CA GLU A 201 3.41 26.11 -1.68
C GLU A 201 2.59 26.04 -0.39
N MET A 202 1.28 25.83 -0.50
CA MET A 202 0.42 25.66 0.67
C MET A 202 0.77 24.40 1.46
N MET A 203 1.02 23.27 0.80
CA MET A 203 1.41 22.02 1.46
C MET A 203 2.75 22.15 2.17
N ILE A 204 3.76 22.66 1.49
CA ILE A 204 5.10 22.90 2.05
C ILE A 204 5.02 23.85 3.25
N SER A 205 4.30 24.95 3.12
CA SER A 205 4.13 25.92 4.20
C SER A 205 3.45 25.29 5.42
N ASN A 206 2.41 24.49 5.21
CA ASN A 206 1.71 23.82 6.30
C ASN A 206 2.60 22.78 7.03
N GLN A 207 3.45 22.06 6.29
CA GLN A 207 4.35 21.08 6.89
C GLN A 207 5.49 21.74 7.70
N ILE A 208 6.06 22.83 7.18
CA ILE A 208 7.20 23.49 7.82
C ILE A 208 6.78 24.43 8.96
N GLN A 209 5.59 25.01 8.91
CA GLN A 209 5.07 25.92 9.96
C GLN A 209 4.61 25.19 11.22
N ARG A 210 4.65 23.87 11.28
CA ARG A 210 4.43 23.14 12.54
C ARG A 210 5.53 23.52 13.53
N ALA A 211 5.13 24.00 14.70
CA ALA A 211 6.07 24.25 15.79
C ALA A 211 6.88 22.98 16.07
N ASP A 212 8.19 23.13 16.26
CA ASP A 212 9.14 22.04 16.56
C ASP A 212 9.40 21.01 15.44
N SER A 213 9.09 21.34 14.17
CA SER A 213 9.47 20.50 13.05
C SER A 213 10.87 20.85 12.51
N THR A 214 11.65 19.83 12.16
CA THR A 214 12.89 19.99 11.41
C THR A 214 12.70 19.46 10.00
N ALA A 215 12.96 20.33 9.02
CA ALA A 215 12.82 19.99 7.60
C ALA A 215 14.15 19.60 6.97
N VAL A 216 14.14 18.55 6.15
CA VAL A 216 15.30 18.03 5.41
C VAL A 216 14.91 17.88 3.96
N ALA A 217 15.75 18.35 3.03
CA ALA A 217 15.60 18.12 1.60
C ALA A 217 16.58 17.07 1.12
N GLN A 218 16.12 16.18 0.24
CA GLN A 218 16.93 15.11 -0.32
C GLN A 218 16.59 14.84 -1.77
N ARG A 219 17.57 14.93 -2.67
CA ARG A 219 17.37 14.65 -4.10
C ARG A 219 17.58 13.19 -4.43
N TYR A 220 16.81 12.71 -5.39
CA TYR A 220 16.91 11.36 -5.92
C TYR A 220 16.75 11.35 -7.44
N VAL A 221 17.34 10.34 -8.08
CA VAL A 221 17.28 10.14 -9.54
C VAL A 221 17.36 8.66 -9.87
N GLY A 222 16.58 8.22 -10.84
CA GLY A 222 16.65 6.85 -11.34
C GLY A 222 15.75 6.62 -12.55
N GLY A 223 16.26 5.95 -13.58
CA GLY A 223 15.47 5.51 -14.75
C GLY A 223 14.73 6.62 -15.51
N GLY A 224 15.22 7.84 -15.48
CA GLY A 224 14.55 9.01 -16.07
C GLY A 224 13.56 9.70 -15.13
N ILE A 225 13.47 9.25 -13.88
CA ILE A 225 12.73 9.92 -12.78
C ILE A 225 13.72 10.83 -12.05
N HIS A 226 13.36 12.08 -11.90
CA HIS A 226 14.12 13.10 -11.17
C HIS A 226 13.20 13.73 -10.12
N GLY A 227 13.65 13.75 -8.88
CA GLY A 227 12.81 14.29 -7.82
C GLY A 227 13.58 14.78 -6.61
N GLU A 228 12.83 15.44 -5.75
CA GLU A 228 13.27 15.92 -4.46
C GLU A 228 12.27 15.49 -3.40
N ALA A 229 12.78 15.01 -2.27
CA ALA A 229 12.01 14.67 -1.09
C ALA A 229 12.13 15.80 -0.08
N LEU A 230 11.01 16.28 0.43
CA LEU A 230 10.92 17.09 1.63
C LEU A 230 10.51 16.19 2.78
N VAL A 231 11.32 16.14 3.83
CA VAL A 231 11.09 15.33 5.03
C VAL A 231 10.93 16.25 6.21
N CYS A 232 9.81 16.18 6.88
CA CYS A 232 9.53 16.95 8.10
C CYS A 232 9.44 15.97 9.29
N LEU A 233 10.40 16.08 10.21
CA LEU A 233 10.46 15.30 11.44
C LEU A 233 9.95 16.15 12.61
N TYR A 234 9.10 15.58 13.46
CA TYR A 234 8.54 16.25 14.64
C TYR A 234 8.26 15.26 15.77
N GLY A 235 8.17 15.78 17.00
CA GLY A 235 8.00 15.02 18.22
C GLY A 235 9.21 15.12 19.16
N GLU A 236 8.97 14.84 20.44
CA GLU A 236 9.98 15.00 21.49
C GLU A 236 11.00 13.84 21.51
N ASP A 237 10.64 12.67 20.96
CA ASP A 237 11.44 11.43 21.05
C ASP A 237 12.35 11.19 19.85
N ILE A 238 12.56 12.15 18.94
CA ILE A 238 13.38 11.99 17.72
C ILE A 238 14.79 11.45 18.06
N SER A 239 15.44 12.01 19.09
CA SER A 239 16.78 11.57 19.50
C SER A 239 16.78 10.13 20.03
N MET A 240 15.74 9.75 20.76
CA MET A 240 15.60 8.38 21.29
C MET A 240 15.30 7.38 20.16
N PHE A 241 14.48 7.77 19.21
CA PHE A 241 14.21 6.99 18.00
C PHE A 241 15.50 6.76 17.19
N GLY A 242 16.30 7.79 16.98
CA GLY A 242 17.61 7.69 16.32
C GLY A 242 18.55 6.71 17.02
N LYS A 243 18.57 6.70 18.36
CA LYS A 243 19.36 5.72 19.14
C LYS A 243 18.91 4.29 18.88
N ARG A 244 17.62 4.02 18.80
CA ARG A 244 17.08 2.69 18.51
C ARG A 244 17.42 2.23 17.09
N LEU A 245 17.48 3.16 16.15
CA LEU A 245 17.95 2.90 14.79
C LEU A 245 19.47 2.65 14.71
N GLY A 246 20.19 2.78 15.81
CA GLY A 246 21.63 2.60 15.86
C GLY A 246 22.45 3.83 15.50
N PHE A 247 21.81 4.99 15.32
CA PHE A 247 22.50 6.24 15.06
C PHE A 247 23.17 6.74 16.37
N SER A 248 24.48 6.95 16.32
CA SER A 248 25.27 7.35 17.50
C SER A 248 24.91 8.78 17.92
N THR A 249 24.61 8.94 19.23
CA THR A 249 24.28 10.26 19.80
C THR A 249 25.37 10.79 20.72
N LEU A 250 26.46 10.02 20.97
CA LEU A 250 27.44 10.37 21.99
C LEU A 250 28.32 11.59 21.63
N ASP A 251 28.50 11.84 20.32
CA ASP A 251 29.26 13.00 19.80
C ASP A 251 28.57 13.67 18.58
N ALA A 252 27.46 13.11 18.07
CA ALA A 252 26.77 13.66 16.93
C ALA A 252 25.95 14.88 17.34
N LYS A 253 26.11 15.98 16.61
CA LYS A 253 25.17 17.12 16.72
C LYS A 253 23.77 16.61 16.40
N GLN A 254 22.76 17.12 17.07
CA GLN A 254 21.35 16.74 16.89
C GLN A 254 20.94 16.73 15.41
N GLY A 255 21.51 17.63 14.59
CA GLY A 255 21.29 17.69 13.15
C GLY A 255 21.78 16.47 12.37
N GLU A 256 22.82 15.75 12.80
CA GLU A 256 23.32 14.54 12.10
C GLU A 256 22.33 13.39 12.27
N VAL A 257 21.79 13.20 13.48
CA VAL A 257 20.76 12.18 13.75
C VAL A 257 19.50 12.41 12.92
N ILE A 258 19.07 13.66 12.79
CA ILE A 258 17.92 14.06 11.97
C ILE A 258 18.16 13.73 10.50
N ILE A 259 19.35 14.03 9.98
CA ILE A 259 19.76 13.71 8.62
C ILE A 259 19.72 12.21 8.36
N ASP A 260 20.22 11.41 9.28
CA ASP A 260 20.26 9.94 9.16
C ASP A 260 18.86 9.35 9.20
N ILE A 261 17.99 9.84 10.10
CA ILE A 261 16.58 9.43 10.13
C ILE A 261 15.88 9.79 8.83
N ALA A 262 16.01 11.03 8.36
CA ALA A 262 15.39 11.48 7.11
C ALA A 262 15.86 10.62 5.91
N ASN A 263 17.16 10.33 5.85
CA ASN A 263 17.72 9.45 4.82
C ASN A 263 17.11 8.04 4.87
N LEU A 264 16.93 7.47 6.07
CA LEU A 264 16.30 6.17 6.23
C LEU A 264 14.83 6.20 5.78
N MET A 265 14.07 7.23 6.13
CA MET A 265 12.65 7.37 5.75
C MET A 265 12.44 7.41 4.23
N VAL A 266 13.29 8.15 3.52
CA VAL A 266 13.25 8.25 2.06
C VAL A 266 13.80 6.99 1.40
N SER A 267 14.95 6.48 1.87
CA SER A 267 15.61 5.35 1.24
C SER A 267 14.82 4.05 1.37
N SER A 268 14.18 3.78 2.52
CA SER A 268 13.35 2.60 2.72
C SER A 268 12.18 2.54 1.74
N PHE A 269 11.53 3.67 1.48
CA PHE A 269 10.48 3.79 0.46
C PHE A 269 11.01 3.61 -0.95
N LEU A 270 12.10 4.32 -1.32
CA LEU A 270 12.66 4.27 -2.67
C LEU A 270 13.27 2.91 -3.02
N VAL A 271 13.87 2.20 -2.07
CA VAL A 271 14.36 0.82 -2.26
C VAL A 271 13.18 -0.10 -2.60
N SER A 272 12.10 -0.01 -1.85
CA SER A 272 10.91 -0.80 -2.11
C SER A 272 10.23 -0.44 -3.44
N LEU A 273 10.23 0.84 -3.80
CA LEU A 273 9.75 1.31 -5.10
C LEU A 273 10.63 0.78 -6.25
N THR A 274 11.97 0.74 -6.05
CA THR A 274 12.94 0.13 -6.99
C THR A 274 12.58 -1.31 -7.32
N GLU A 275 12.26 -2.11 -6.30
CA GLU A 275 11.91 -3.52 -6.49
C GLU A 275 10.63 -3.69 -7.32
N GLN A 276 9.64 -2.82 -7.13
CA GLN A 276 8.38 -2.91 -7.84
C GLN A 276 8.45 -2.41 -9.28
N MET A 277 9.17 -1.30 -9.51
CA MET A 277 9.28 -0.67 -10.82
C MET A 277 10.45 -1.24 -11.65
N ASN A 278 11.36 -1.98 -11.03
CA ASN A 278 12.65 -2.40 -11.60
C ASN A 278 13.48 -1.20 -12.12
N ILE A 279 13.39 -0.09 -11.38
CA ILE A 279 14.11 1.15 -11.66
C ILE A 279 15.02 1.46 -10.46
N PRO A 280 16.35 1.35 -10.58
CA PRO A 280 17.24 1.69 -9.49
C PRO A 280 17.28 3.20 -9.25
N PHE A 281 17.10 3.63 -8.01
CA PHE A 281 17.24 5.02 -7.59
C PHE A 281 18.61 5.26 -6.94
N SER A 282 19.20 6.39 -7.27
CA SER A 282 20.34 6.97 -6.57
C SER A 282 19.88 8.15 -5.74
N ILE A 283 20.27 8.16 -4.47
CA ILE A 283 19.86 9.17 -3.50
C ILE A 283 21.07 10.02 -3.14
N ARG A 284 20.93 11.33 -3.13
CA ARG A 284 21.98 12.24 -2.69
C ARG A 284 21.94 12.43 -1.17
N GLN A 285 23.02 12.97 -0.61
CA GLN A 285 23.07 13.30 0.81
C GLN A 285 21.97 14.31 1.16
N PRO A 286 21.21 14.08 2.24
CA PRO A 286 20.20 15.01 2.73
C PRO A 286 20.81 16.30 3.27
N ILE A 287 20.05 17.39 3.22
CA ILE A 287 20.44 18.71 3.68
C ILE A 287 19.33 19.24 4.59
N CYS A 288 19.70 19.66 5.82
CA CYS A 288 18.76 20.38 6.70
C CYS A 288 18.42 21.74 6.08
N LEU A 289 17.14 22.06 6.08
CA LEU A 289 16.62 23.35 5.63
C LEU A 289 16.52 24.30 6.83
N GLU A 290 17.19 25.44 6.73
CA GLU A 290 16.97 26.54 7.65
C GLU A 290 15.74 27.35 7.18
N GLU A 291 15.01 28.01 8.09
CA GLU A 291 13.75 28.74 7.80
C GLU A 291 13.85 29.71 6.60
N TYR A 292 15.00 30.32 6.39
CA TYR A 292 15.19 31.24 5.26
C TYR A 292 15.41 30.53 3.91
N MET A 293 15.86 29.25 3.89
CA MET A 293 16.05 28.49 2.66
C MET A 293 14.72 28.02 2.07
N VAL A 294 13.71 27.83 2.90
CA VAL A 294 12.38 27.43 2.46
C VAL A 294 11.73 28.46 1.54
N ARG A 295 12.04 29.74 1.76
CA ARG A 295 11.56 30.82 0.88
C ARG A 295 12.21 30.84 -0.52
N GLY A 296 13.30 30.10 -0.71
CA GLY A 296 14.01 29.98 -1.99
C GLY A 296 13.57 28.80 -2.88
N ILE A 297 12.68 27.93 -2.40
CA ILE A 297 12.09 26.83 -3.20
C ILE A 297 11.07 27.38 -4.23
N THR A 298 10.82 28.68 -4.24
CA THR A 298 9.78 29.36 -5.00
C THR A 298 10.05 29.58 -6.50
N GLU A 299 11.12 29.06 -7.08
CA GLU A 299 11.24 28.92 -8.54
C GLU A 299 10.72 27.57 -9.03
N ILE A 300 9.50 27.22 -8.61
CA ILE A 300 8.82 26.06 -9.14
C ILE A 300 8.33 26.44 -10.55
N PRO A 301 8.67 25.65 -11.59
CA PRO A 301 8.15 25.88 -12.93
C PRO A 301 6.62 25.91 -12.90
N ASN A 302 6.02 26.70 -13.77
CA ASN A 302 4.56 26.83 -13.91
C ASN A 302 3.83 25.52 -14.29
N ASP A 303 4.53 24.40 -14.26
CA ASP A 303 4.05 23.06 -14.60
C ASP A 303 3.58 22.32 -13.34
N GLN A 304 2.59 21.45 -13.51
CA GLN A 304 2.16 20.54 -12.45
C GLN A 304 3.26 19.54 -12.11
N LEU A 305 3.49 19.32 -10.82
CA LEU A 305 4.43 18.32 -10.32
C LEU A 305 3.68 17.05 -9.89
N PHE A 306 4.25 15.91 -10.21
CA PHE A 306 3.80 14.63 -9.66
C PHE A 306 4.30 14.51 -8.23
N THR A 307 3.38 14.28 -7.30
CA THR A 307 3.69 14.22 -5.88
C THR A 307 3.24 12.91 -5.24
N ILE A 308 4.02 12.46 -4.27
CA ILE A 308 3.65 11.36 -3.36
C ILE A 308 3.86 11.88 -1.95
N GLU A 309 2.79 11.96 -1.18
CA GLU A 309 2.83 12.32 0.22
C GLU A 309 2.55 11.08 1.08
N TYR A 310 3.38 10.85 2.07
CA TYR A 310 3.20 9.76 3.04
C TYR A 310 3.76 10.14 4.40
N SER A 311 3.37 9.38 5.42
CA SER A 311 3.83 9.59 6.80
C SER A 311 4.23 8.28 7.44
N TYR A 312 5.18 8.36 8.34
CA TYR A 312 5.52 7.31 9.30
C TYR A 312 5.36 7.86 10.72
N GLN A 313 4.77 7.07 11.60
CA GLN A 313 4.59 7.45 13.00
C GLN A 313 4.90 6.26 13.90
N SER A 314 5.71 6.46 14.94
CA SER A 314 5.91 5.47 15.97
C SER A 314 4.65 5.32 16.83
N GLU A 315 4.26 4.09 17.14
CA GLU A 315 3.09 3.84 17.99
C GLU A 315 3.35 4.18 19.47
N LYS A 316 4.60 4.04 19.92
CA LYS A 316 4.96 4.16 21.34
C LYS A 316 5.77 5.40 21.69
N MET A 317 6.41 6.00 20.71
CA MET A 317 7.23 7.21 20.90
C MET A 317 6.56 8.40 20.25
N ASP A 318 6.75 9.57 20.85
CA ASP A 318 6.34 10.83 20.24
C ASP A 318 7.34 11.19 19.13
N MET A 319 7.19 10.50 18.00
CA MET A 319 7.98 10.69 16.78
C MET A 319 7.11 10.46 15.57
N ALA A 320 7.05 11.41 14.69
CA ALA A 320 6.40 11.32 13.40
C ALA A 320 7.25 11.99 12.31
N CYS A 321 7.04 11.52 11.09
CA CYS A 321 7.76 11.95 9.91
C CYS A 321 6.79 12.06 8.74
N ASP A 322 6.62 13.26 8.20
CA ASP A 322 5.90 13.50 6.95
C ASP A 322 6.90 13.62 5.80
N VAL A 323 6.65 12.94 4.71
CA VAL A 323 7.48 12.96 3.51
C VAL A 323 6.66 13.37 2.30
N LEU A 324 7.14 14.36 1.58
CA LEU A 324 6.60 14.80 0.31
C LEU A 324 7.66 14.57 -0.78
N LEU A 325 7.42 13.61 -1.66
CA LEU A 325 8.23 13.39 -2.86
C LEU A 325 7.64 14.22 -4.00
N MET A 326 8.48 15.01 -4.64
CA MET A 326 8.12 15.87 -5.78
C MET A 326 8.93 15.43 -7.00
N MET A 327 8.27 15.24 -8.13
CA MET A 327 8.89 14.78 -9.38
C MET A 327 8.52 15.71 -10.53
N ASP A 328 9.46 15.90 -11.44
CA ASP A 328 9.26 16.74 -12.61
C ASP A 328 8.28 16.14 -13.64
N HIS A 329 7.89 16.94 -14.60
CA HIS A 329 6.98 16.53 -15.67
C HIS A 329 7.49 15.33 -16.49
N ASN A 330 8.79 15.23 -16.73
CA ASN A 330 9.38 14.12 -17.48
C ASN A 330 9.24 12.80 -16.71
N SER A 331 9.41 12.85 -15.40
CA SER A 331 9.21 11.73 -14.48
C SER A 331 7.80 11.17 -14.55
N THR A 332 6.81 12.04 -14.69
CA THR A 332 5.40 11.64 -14.84
C THR A 332 5.18 10.75 -16.07
N GLN A 333 5.88 11.04 -17.18
CA GLN A 333 5.77 10.20 -18.37
C GLN A 333 6.38 8.81 -18.18
N VAL A 334 7.46 8.70 -17.41
CA VAL A 334 8.09 7.41 -17.06
C VAL A 334 7.12 6.59 -16.21
N ILE A 335 6.51 7.20 -15.20
CA ILE A 335 5.52 6.57 -14.32
C ILE A 335 4.30 6.11 -15.14
N ARG A 336 3.76 6.95 -16.02
CA ARG A 336 2.62 6.60 -16.87
C ARG A 336 2.94 5.38 -17.75
N ARG A 337 4.10 5.36 -18.41
CA ARG A 337 4.52 4.20 -19.21
C ARG A 337 4.66 2.93 -18.38
N PHE A 338 5.22 3.04 -17.18
CA PHE A 338 5.32 1.90 -16.27
C PHE A 338 3.92 1.34 -15.94
N MET A 339 2.96 2.20 -15.60
CA MET A 339 1.59 1.78 -15.29
C MET A 339 0.88 1.13 -16.48
N GLU A 340 1.19 1.53 -17.71
CA GLU A 340 0.68 0.89 -18.93
C GLU A 340 1.22 -0.53 -19.11
N THR A 341 2.41 -0.84 -18.59
CA THR A 341 2.98 -2.21 -18.65
C THR A 341 2.35 -3.18 -17.66
N LEU A 342 1.67 -2.69 -16.64
CA LEU A 342 0.99 -3.52 -15.62
C LEU A 342 -0.45 -3.91 -15.99
N GLN A 343 -0.99 -3.36 -17.08
CA GLN A 343 -2.31 -3.66 -17.63
C GLN A 343 -2.28 -4.88 -18.56
#